data_44db5b2ea4c15afc8f1e029ef54a35b8
#
_entry.id   44db5b2ea4c15afc8f1e029ef54a35b8
#
_cell.length_a   1.000
_cell.length_b   1.000
_cell.length_c   1.000
_cell.angle_alpha   90.00
_cell.angle_beta   90.00
_cell.angle_gamma   90.00
#
_symmetry.space_group_name_H-M   'P 1'
#
loop_
_entity.id
_entity.type
_entity.pdbx_description
1 polymer ?
#
loop_
_entity_poly.entity_id
_entity_poly.type
_entity_poly.pdbx_seq_one_letter_code
_entity_poly.pdbx_strand_id
1 'polypeptide(L)'
;MSLVNVVSIGIFLIFLIFTFSYLKKKIKKYSRILKVNGLDGIYFYFINKNYKNKGIWNFIDKKKYILGKKLAKQSKEKILFGPYAGTKFVSSYGWSNVDFGPKYLGAYEKQIQKKIIYLRNKFKIKFFVDCGAAEGYHIISLLKKKIFQSAKAFEIDENSRNILSKNAIINKVRKKISIFSEANFDTLKNNLKKKNLNKTLFLLDIEGNEFDLFDLDFCKYFSQSYFIVEDHNFLIVNKKKINSFYKNIYKHFKVEIIEGKTNDPLDYEILDNFTEDEKYLMMSEGRPKTMQWIILIPR
;
A
#
# COMPACT_ATOMS: atom_id res chain seq x y z
N MET A 1 24.88 -67.09 3.23
CA MET A 1 24.30 -65.73 3.42
C MET A 1 22.82 -65.93 3.50
N SER A 2 22.16 -65.45 4.56
CA SER A 2 20.70 -65.62 4.68
C SER A 2 20.01 -64.70 3.69
N LEU A 3 18.82 -65.10 3.22
CA LEU A 3 17.98 -64.33 2.27
C LEU A 3 17.73 -62.88 2.79
N VAL A 4 17.67 -62.73 4.11
CA VAL A 4 17.49 -61.43 4.80
C VAL A 4 18.69 -60.51 4.57
N ASN A 5 19.93 -61.06 4.56
CA ASN A 5 21.13 -60.25 4.31
C ASN A 5 21.20 -59.74 2.85
N VAL A 6 20.77 -60.57 1.91
CA VAL A 6 20.75 -60.20 0.48
C VAL A 6 19.72 -59.08 0.22
N VAL A 7 18.53 -59.18 0.81
CA VAL A 7 17.47 -58.14 0.69
C VAL A 7 17.90 -56.82 1.34
N SER A 8 18.53 -56.87 2.52
CA SER A 8 19.03 -55.68 3.23
C SER A 8 20.12 -54.93 2.44
N ILE A 9 21.05 -55.67 1.82
CA ILE A 9 22.10 -55.11 0.95
C ILE A 9 21.47 -54.48 -0.29
N GLY A 10 20.45 -55.12 -0.90
CA GLY A 10 19.72 -54.58 -2.04
C GLY A 10 19.01 -53.27 -1.73
N ILE A 11 18.31 -53.16 -0.60
CA ILE A 11 17.64 -51.96 -0.14
C ILE A 11 18.65 -50.83 0.12
N PHE A 12 19.78 -51.14 0.75
CA PHE A 12 20.83 -50.16 1.02
C PHE A 12 21.48 -49.63 -0.28
N LEU A 13 21.70 -50.47 -1.27
CA LEU A 13 22.22 -50.06 -2.58
C LEU A 13 21.23 -49.17 -3.32
N ILE A 14 19.96 -49.52 -3.30
CA ILE A 14 18.89 -48.69 -3.88
C ILE A 14 18.85 -47.30 -3.20
N PHE A 15 18.93 -47.26 -1.87
CA PHE A 15 18.97 -46.00 -1.12
C PHE A 15 20.21 -45.18 -1.48
N LEU A 16 21.38 -45.76 -1.64
CA LEU A 16 22.59 -45.07 -2.08
C LEU A 16 22.46 -44.50 -3.49
N ILE A 17 21.87 -45.27 -4.42
CA ILE A 17 21.66 -44.82 -5.80
C ILE A 17 20.70 -43.60 -5.82
N PHE A 18 19.60 -43.66 -5.04
CA PHE A 18 18.65 -42.51 -4.93
C PHE A 18 19.30 -41.29 -4.29
N THR A 19 20.06 -41.45 -3.21
CA THR A 19 20.77 -40.33 -2.56
C THR A 19 21.83 -39.73 -3.45
N PHE A 20 22.59 -40.56 -4.20
CA PHE A 20 23.62 -40.12 -5.14
C PHE A 20 22.97 -39.34 -6.33
N SER A 21 21.87 -39.85 -6.88
CA SER A 21 21.12 -39.20 -7.93
C SER A 21 20.55 -37.86 -7.47
N TYR A 22 20.00 -37.79 -6.26
CA TYR A 22 19.51 -36.57 -5.64
C TYR A 22 20.62 -35.53 -5.42
N LEU A 23 21.77 -35.95 -4.88
CA LEU A 23 22.94 -35.10 -4.70
C LEU A 23 23.48 -34.57 -6.05
N LYS A 24 23.58 -35.42 -7.07
CA LYS A 24 24.00 -35.03 -8.42
C LYS A 24 23.06 -33.95 -9.04
N LYS A 25 21.73 -34.09 -8.86
CA LYS A 25 20.76 -33.10 -9.27
C LYS A 25 20.93 -31.77 -8.54
N LYS A 26 21.15 -31.78 -7.23
CA LYS A 26 21.42 -30.60 -6.42
C LYS A 26 22.71 -29.88 -6.85
N ILE A 27 23.82 -30.64 -6.99
CA ILE A 27 25.10 -30.05 -7.43
C ILE A 27 24.95 -29.39 -8.80
N LYS A 28 24.31 -30.08 -9.76
CA LYS A 28 24.06 -29.50 -11.09
C LYS A 28 23.20 -28.20 -11.02
N LYS A 29 22.22 -28.18 -10.13
CA LYS A 29 21.36 -26.97 -9.92
C LYS A 29 22.18 -25.83 -9.32
N TYR A 30 22.95 -26.04 -8.27
CA TYR A 30 23.78 -25.02 -7.65
C TYR A 30 24.89 -24.50 -8.57
N SER A 31 25.54 -25.42 -9.31
CA SER A 31 26.54 -25.06 -10.32
C SER A 31 25.96 -24.16 -11.42
N ARG A 32 24.70 -24.45 -11.85
CA ARG A 32 23.99 -23.57 -12.84
C ARG A 32 23.69 -22.22 -12.27
N ILE A 33 23.21 -22.15 -11.03
CA ILE A 33 22.89 -20.87 -10.35
C ILE A 33 24.18 -20.05 -10.18
N LEU A 34 25.27 -20.69 -9.72
CA LEU A 34 26.56 -20.05 -9.54
C LEU A 34 27.13 -19.51 -10.88
N LYS A 35 26.98 -20.28 -11.95
CA LYS A 35 27.48 -19.90 -13.27
C LYS A 35 26.74 -18.73 -13.89
N VAL A 36 25.43 -18.62 -13.62
CA VAL A 36 24.56 -17.56 -14.22
C VAL A 36 24.50 -16.31 -13.35
N ASN A 37 24.45 -16.48 -12.03
CA ASN A 37 24.12 -15.38 -11.08
C ASN A 37 25.20 -15.17 -9.99
N GLY A 38 26.35 -15.82 -10.10
CA GLY A 38 27.44 -15.71 -9.11
C GLY A 38 27.04 -16.21 -7.69
N LEU A 39 27.79 -15.77 -6.70
CA LEU A 39 27.54 -16.11 -5.28
C LEU A 39 26.21 -15.52 -4.79
N ASP A 40 25.82 -14.38 -5.31
CA ASP A 40 24.54 -13.75 -4.97
C ASP A 40 23.35 -14.62 -5.39
N GLY A 41 23.42 -15.29 -6.52
CA GLY A 41 22.40 -16.24 -6.96
C GLY A 41 22.24 -17.43 -6.01
N ILE A 42 23.32 -17.93 -5.41
CA ILE A 42 23.27 -18.97 -4.39
C ILE A 42 22.66 -18.42 -3.10
N TYR A 43 23.08 -17.25 -2.67
CA TYR A 43 22.53 -16.56 -1.50
C TYR A 43 21.02 -16.34 -1.66
N PHE A 44 20.57 -15.82 -2.80
CA PHE A 44 19.15 -15.66 -3.15
C PHE A 44 18.39 -16.98 -3.16
N TYR A 45 19.01 -18.06 -3.69
CA TYR A 45 18.37 -19.39 -3.69
C TYR A 45 18.12 -19.93 -2.27
N PHE A 46 19.06 -19.75 -1.35
CA PHE A 46 18.89 -20.21 0.04
C PHE A 46 17.87 -19.35 0.81
N ILE A 47 17.86 -18.04 0.61
CA ILE A 47 16.84 -17.16 1.19
C ILE A 47 15.46 -17.57 0.68
N ASN A 48 15.30 -17.79 -0.63
CA ASN A 48 14.02 -18.17 -1.23
C ASN A 48 13.54 -19.56 -0.78
N LYS A 49 14.43 -20.47 -0.44
CA LYS A 49 14.06 -21.81 0.06
C LYS A 49 13.44 -21.76 1.46
N ASN A 50 13.86 -20.83 2.30
CA ASN A 50 13.31 -20.63 3.65
C ASN A 50 12.01 -19.84 3.67
N TYR A 51 11.70 -19.12 2.58
CA TYR A 51 10.48 -18.36 2.41
C TYR A 51 9.67 -18.96 1.26
N LYS A 52 8.87 -19.97 1.55
CA LYS A 52 7.93 -20.57 0.57
C LYS A 52 7.14 -19.48 -0.15
N ASN A 53 7.35 -19.35 -1.44
CA ASN A 53 6.52 -18.67 -2.45
C ASN A 53 6.68 -17.16 -2.73
N LYS A 54 7.67 -16.43 -2.20
CA LYS A 54 7.77 -14.97 -2.51
C LYS A 54 9.07 -14.50 -3.16
N GLY A 55 9.92 -15.33 -3.67
CA GLY A 55 11.05 -15.04 -4.56
C GLY A 55 11.90 -13.82 -4.21
N ILE A 56 12.49 -13.23 -5.24
CA ILE A 56 13.33 -12.02 -5.21
C ILE A 56 12.60 -10.80 -4.62
N TRP A 57 11.29 -10.73 -4.77
CA TRP A 57 10.46 -9.63 -4.25
C TRP A 57 10.55 -9.48 -2.74
N ASN A 58 10.65 -10.59 -1.97
CA ASN A 58 10.87 -10.50 -0.53
C ASN A 58 12.20 -9.84 -0.16
N PHE A 59 13.23 -10.02 -0.98
CA PHE A 59 14.52 -9.36 -0.75
C PHE A 59 14.41 -7.87 -1.02
N ILE A 60 13.80 -7.50 -2.13
CA ILE A 60 13.55 -6.10 -2.48
C ILE A 60 12.72 -5.42 -1.38
N ASP A 61 11.63 -6.04 -0.96
CA ASP A 61 10.76 -5.52 0.10
C ASP A 61 11.51 -5.39 1.44
N LYS A 62 12.33 -6.38 1.80
CA LYS A 62 13.18 -6.31 2.99
C LYS A 62 14.20 -5.18 2.89
N LYS A 63 14.83 -5.00 1.72
CA LYS A 63 15.78 -3.89 1.50
C LYS A 63 15.06 -2.55 1.60
N LYS A 64 13.90 -2.39 0.97
CA LYS A 64 13.06 -1.18 1.07
C LYS A 64 12.69 -0.88 2.53
N TYR A 65 12.27 -1.89 3.29
CA TYR A 65 11.97 -1.74 4.71
C TYR A 65 13.19 -1.24 5.51
N ILE A 66 14.37 -1.85 5.33
CA ILE A 66 15.60 -1.46 6.03
C ILE A 66 15.96 -0.01 5.69
N LEU A 67 15.93 0.36 4.42
CA LEU A 67 16.22 1.71 3.95
C LEU A 67 15.21 2.72 4.48
N GLY A 68 13.93 2.38 4.43
CA GLY A 68 12.86 3.21 4.97
C GLY A 68 12.99 3.43 6.49
N LYS A 69 13.40 2.40 7.24
CA LYS A 69 13.70 2.52 8.69
C LYS A 69 14.91 3.40 8.96
N LYS A 70 15.97 3.31 8.14
CA LYS A 70 17.13 4.19 8.22
C LYS A 70 16.70 5.64 8.03
N LEU A 71 15.90 5.91 7.01
CA LEU A 71 15.37 7.25 6.72
C LEU A 71 14.43 7.73 7.84
N ALA A 72 13.54 6.88 8.37
CA ALA A 72 12.68 7.20 9.50
C ALA A 72 13.48 7.68 10.72
N LYS A 73 14.59 6.99 11.01
CA LYS A 73 15.50 7.39 12.11
C LYS A 73 16.16 8.76 11.83
N GLN A 74 16.66 8.97 10.60
CA GLN A 74 17.29 10.24 10.20
C GLN A 74 16.29 11.40 10.25
N SER A 75 15.06 11.18 9.82
CA SER A 75 13.98 12.17 9.84
C SER A 75 13.35 12.39 11.22
N LYS A 76 13.80 11.64 12.26
CA LYS A 76 13.15 11.60 13.60
C LYS A 76 11.65 11.26 13.49
N GLU A 77 11.33 10.29 12.61
CA GLU A 77 9.96 9.82 12.31
C GLU A 77 9.02 10.93 11.82
N LYS A 78 9.56 11.96 11.18
CA LYS A 78 8.77 13.05 10.56
C LYS A 78 8.81 12.94 9.04
N ILE A 79 7.69 13.24 8.40
CA ILE A 79 7.67 13.53 6.97
C ILE A 79 8.51 14.77 6.71
N LEU A 80 9.45 14.68 5.76
CA LEU A 80 10.44 15.73 5.53
C LEU A 80 9.94 16.81 4.58
N PHE A 81 9.30 16.43 3.49
CA PHE A 81 8.97 17.34 2.40
C PHE A 81 7.47 17.32 2.06
N GLY A 82 7.07 18.23 1.18
CA GLY A 82 5.71 18.27 0.63
C GLY A 82 4.65 18.81 1.59
N PRO A 83 3.38 18.69 1.19
CA PRO A 83 2.25 19.25 1.96
C PRO A 83 2.13 18.70 3.38
N TYR A 84 2.63 17.48 3.63
CA TYR A 84 2.51 16.77 4.90
C TYR A 84 3.74 16.89 5.80
N ALA A 85 4.76 17.67 5.38
CA ALA A 85 6.00 17.86 6.12
C ALA A 85 5.78 18.18 7.60
N GLY A 86 6.59 17.57 8.49
CA GLY A 86 6.51 17.73 9.95
C GLY A 86 5.45 16.85 10.65
N THR A 87 4.63 16.08 9.91
CA THR A 87 3.77 15.05 10.50
C THR A 87 4.62 13.88 10.97
N LYS A 88 4.35 13.35 12.15
CA LYS A 88 5.07 12.21 12.74
C LYS A 88 4.33 10.91 12.51
N PHE A 89 5.08 9.87 12.19
CA PHE A 89 4.55 8.50 12.11
C PHE A 89 5.47 7.55 12.85
N VAL A 90 4.89 6.64 13.63
CA VAL A 90 5.69 5.55 14.19
C VAL A 90 6.09 4.59 13.07
N SER A 91 7.37 4.25 13.01
CA SER A 91 7.90 3.28 12.05
C SER A 91 7.61 1.84 12.49
N SER A 92 6.35 1.54 12.82
CA SER A 92 5.87 0.22 13.20
C SER A 92 5.15 -0.46 12.04
N TYR A 93 4.99 -1.78 12.14
CA TYR A 93 4.29 -2.56 11.13
C TYR A 93 2.82 -2.13 11.05
N GLY A 94 2.45 -1.50 9.92
CA GLY A 94 1.09 -1.25 9.50
C GLY A 94 0.69 -2.19 8.36
N TRP A 95 -0.21 -1.74 7.50
CA TRP A 95 -0.65 -2.46 6.31
C TRP A 95 0.50 -2.77 5.35
N SER A 96 1.38 -1.79 5.10
CA SER A 96 2.57 -1.93 4.27
C SER A 96 3.81 -1.38 4.97
N ASN A 97 4.93 -2.05 4.79
CA ASN A 97 6.23 -1.62 5.33
C ASN A 97 7.24 -1.28 4.22
N VAL A 98 6.85 -1.48 2.96
CA VAL A 98 7.72 -1.27 1.81
C VAL A 98 7.69 0.17 1.29
N ASP A 99 6.76 0.98 1.78
CA ASP A 99 6.51 2.36 1.38
C ASP A 99 6.99 3.42 2.40
N PHE A 100 7.75 3.02 3.41
CA PHE A 100 8.32 3.95 4.40
C PHE A 100 9.19 5.03 3.76
N GLY A 101 10.01 4.66 2.77
CA GLY A 101 10.85 5.62 2.04
C GLY A 101 10.03 6.79 1.48
N PRO A 102 9.11 6.56 0.53
CA PRO A 102 8.30 7.64 -0.03
C PRO A 102 7.42 8.33 1.01
N LYS A 103 6.91 7.63 2.03
CA LYS A 103 6.13 8.26 3.12
C LYS A 103 6.95 9.27 3.91
N TYR A 104 8.16 8.91 4.38
CA TYR A 104 9.01 9.84 5.14
C TYR A 104 9.59 10.96 4.29
N LEU A 105 9.82 10.72 2.99
CA LEU A 105 10.19 11.79 2.06
C LEU A 105 9.03 12.75 1.75
N GLY A 106 7.77 12.35 2.01
CA GLY A 106 6.58 13.09 1.58
C GLY A 106 6.28 12.95 0.10
N ALA A 107 6.87 11.92 -0.52
CA ALA A 107 6.71 11.56 -1.92
C ALA A 107 5.54 10.61 -2.18
N TYR A 108 5.13 9.83 -1.16
CA TYR A 108 4.03 8.88 -1.27
C TYR A 108 2.76 9.56 -1.74
N GLU A 109 2.24 9.12 -2.87
CA GLU A 109 1.03 9.70 -3.48
C GLU A 109 1.03 11.24 -3.56
N LYS A 110 2.19 11.83 -3.86
CA LYS A 110 2.41 13.29 -3.90
C LYS A 110 1.37 14.04 -4.73
N GLN A 111 0.87 13.41 -5.80
CA GLN A 111 -0.17 14.01 -6.66
C GLN A 111 -1.53 14.04 -5.96
N ILE A 112 -1.85 12.98 -5.20
CA ILE A 112 -3.10 12.87 -4.47
C ILE A 112 -3.12 13.85 -3.28
N GLN A 113 -2.00 13.98 -2.57
CA GLN A 113 -1.84 15.03 -1.55
C GLN A 113 -2.19 16.41 -2.12
N LYS A 114 -1.62 16.76 -3.28
CA LYS A 114 -1.90 18.04 -3.97
C LYS A 114 -3.35 18.14 -4.43
N LYS A 115 -3.92 17.03 -4.95
CA LYS A 115 -5.31 17.00 -5.44
C LYS A 115 -6.32 17.18 -4.32
N ILE A 116 -6.11 16.56 -3.17
CA ILE A 116 -6.95 16.76 -1.97
C ILE A 116 -7.00 18.23 -1.59
N ILE A 117 -5.84 18.89 -1.50
CA ILE A 117 -5.74 20.30 -1.12
C ILE A 117 -6.39 21.20 -2.18
N TYR A 118 -6.17 20.91 -3.47
CA TYR A 118 -6.79 21.64 -4.57
C TYR A 118 -8.32 21.56 -4.52
N LEU A 119 -8.89 20.36 -4.39
CA LEU A 119 -10.35 20.17 -4.32
C LEU A 119 -10.93 20.88 -3.09
N ARG A 120 -10.28 20.71 -1.93
CA ARG A 120 -10.68 21.37 -0.68
C ARG A 120 -10.78 22.89 -0.86
N ASN A 121 -9.80 23.51 -1.51
CA ASN A 121 -9.75 24.95 -1.69
C ASN A 121 -10.76 25.42 -2.74
N LYS A 122 -10.82 24.73 -3.90
CA LYS A 122 -11.70 25.08 -5.02
C LYS A 122 -13.18 25.00 -4.64
N PHE A 123 -13.59 23.94 -3.94
CA PHE A 123 -14.99 23.68 -3.62
C PHE A 123 -15.37 24.01 -2.18
N LYS A 124 -14.46 24.61 -1.40
CA LYS A 124 -14.67 24.99 0.02
C LYS A 124 -15.12 23.78 0.86
N ILE A 125 -14.53 22.62 0.61
CA ILE A 125 -14.83 21.38 1.31
C ILE A 125 -14.41 21.50 2.78
N LYS A 126 -15.22 20.93 3.69
CA LYS A 126 -15.01 21.05 5.15
C LYS A 126 -14.71 19.74 5.84
N PHE A 127 -15.25 18.64 5.31
CA PHE A 127 -15.18 17.31 5.93
C PHE A 127 -14.34 16.36 5.06
N PHE A 128 -13.55 15.55 5.71
CA PHE A 128 -12.74 14.53 5.07
C PHE A 128 -13.11 13.15 5.60
N VAL A 129 -13.25 12.20 4.70
CA VAL A 129 -13.51 10.79 4.99
C VAL A 129 -12.44 9.98 4.30
N ASP A 130 -11.75 9.13 5.05
CA ASP A 130 -10.66 8.27 4.60
C ASP A 130 -11.11 6.83 4.74
N CYS A 131 -11.37 6.15 3.63
CA CYS A 131 -11.78 4.77 3.54
C CYS A 131 -10.60 3.92 3.07
N GLY A 132 -10.14 2.99 3.92
CA GLY A 132 -8.85 2.34 3.80
C GLY A 132 -7.73 3.22 4.39
N ALA A 133 -8.00 3.77 5.59
CA ALA A 133 -7.11 4.78 6.18
C ALA A 133 -5.76 4.24 6.65
N ALA A 134 -5.57 2.93 6.69
CA ALA A 134 -4.38 2.23 7.16
C ALA A 134 -3.84 2.83 8.47
N GLU A 135 -2.56 3.20 8.54
CA GLU A 135 -1.95 3.89 9.68
C GLU A 135 -2.24 5.39 9.76
N GLY A 136 -3.05 5.92 8.83
CA GLY A 136 -3.53 7.30 8.84
C GLY A 136 -2.65 8.32 8.12
N TYR A 137 -1.87 7.93 7.12
CA TYR A 137 -0.94 8.82 6.43
C TYR A 137 -1.60 10.11 5.92
N HIS A 138 -2.70 10.00 5.19
CA HIS A 138 -3.43 11.16 4.68
C HIS A 138 -4.21 11.88 5.78
N ILE A 139 -5.10 11.19 6.46
CA ILE A 139 -6.04 11.81 7.41
C ILE A 139 -5.34 12.56 8.55
N ILE A 140 -4.28 11.98 9.12
CA ILE A 140 -3.53 12.59 10.21
C ILE A 140 -2.77 13.81 9.72
N SER A 141 -2.10 13.71 8.56
CA SER A 141 -1.35 14.80 7.97
C SER A 141 -2.25 15.99 7.65
N LEU A 142 -3.40 15.75 7.04
CA LEU A 142 -4.38 16.79 6.71
C LEU A 142 -4.90 17.52 7.95
N LEU A 143 -5.15 16.79 9.05
CA LEU A 143 -5.59 17.37 10.32
C LEU A 143 -4.45 18.10 11.04
N LYS A 144 -3.24 17.55 11.03
CA LYS A 144 -2.05 18.20 11.61
C LYS A 144 -1.72 19.51 10.93
N LYS A 145 -1.86 19.55 9.61
CA LYS A 145 -1.67 20.76 8.78
C LYS A 145 -2.87 21.71 8.81
N LYS A 146 -3.92 21.38 9.59
CA LYS A 146 -5.16 22.19 9.70
C LYS A 146 -5.90 22.40 8.39
N ILE A 147 -5.71 21.50 7.40
CA ILE A 147 -6.41 21.52 6.11
C ILE A 147 -7.89 21.20 6.33
N PHE A 148 -8.17 20.21 7.19
CA PHE A 148 -9.51 19.93 7.70
C PHE A 148 -9.55 20.09 9.22
N GLN A 149 -10.74 20.38 9.77
CA GLN A 149 -10.91 20.55 11.23
C GLN A 149 -11.15 19.22 11.92
N SER A 150 -11.89 18.33 11.27
CA SER A 150 -12.20 16.97 11.75
C SER A 150 -12.35 16.03 10.56
N ALA A 151 -12.18 14.74 10.81
CA ALA A 151 -12.29 13.73 9.76
C ALA A 151 -12.79 12.41 10.32
N LYS A 152 -13.20 11.50 9.43
CA LYS A 152 -13.62 10.13 9.76
C LYS A 152 -12.73 9.14 9.00
N ALA A 153 -12.19 8.18 9.71
CA ALA A 153 -11.39 7.08 9.19
C ALA A 153 -12.18 5.79 9.22
N PHE A 154 -12.14 5.05 8.15
CA PHE A 154 -12.65 3.68 8.06
C PHE A 154 -11.47 2.78 7.69
N GLU A 155 -11.20 1.77 8.52
CA GLU A 155 -10.10 0.84 8.33
C GLU A 155 -10.49 -0.53 8.88
N ILE A 156 -10.45 -1.56 8.05
CA ILE A 156 -10.94 -2.88 8.43
C ILE A 156 -9.96 -3.63 9.34
N ASP A 157 -8.65 -3.42 9.16
CA ASP A 157 -7.63 -4.07 9.98
C ASP A 157 -7.50 -3.41 11.35
N GLU A 158 -7.69 -4.20 12.40
CA GLU A 158 -7.65 -3.72 13.78
C GLU A 158 -6.25 -3.21 14.16
N ASN A 159 -5.20 -3.88 13.72
CA ASN A 159 -3.84 -3.45 14.01
C ASN A 159 -3.55 -2.08 13.38
N SER A 160 -3.96 -1.86 12.14
CA SER A 160 -3.85 -0.57 11.45
C SER A 160 -4.65 0.52 12.16
N ARG A 161 -5.87 0.25 12.63
CA ARG A 161 -6.64 1.20 13.46
C ARG A 161 -5.90 1.58 14.75
N ASN A 162 -5.24 0.61 15.40
CA ASN A 162 -4.47 0.85 16.62
C ASN A 162 -3.25 1.74 16.33
N ILE A 163 -2.55 1.51 15.21
CA ILE A 163 -1.43 2.34 14.76
C ILE A 163 -1.92 3.74 14.41
N LEU A 164 -3.03 3.86 13.66
CA LEU A 164 -3.67 5.13 13.33
C LEU A 164 -3.98 5.93 14.60
N SER A 165 -4.55 5.28 15.60
CA SER A 165 -4.84 5.93 16.89
C SER A 165 -3.58 6.45 17.59
N LYS A 166 -2.50 5.65 17.62
CA LYS A 166 -1.19 6.07 18.16
C LYS A 166 -0.62 7.26 17.38
N ASN A 167 -0.63 7.18 16.06
CA ASN A 167 -0.17 8.26 15.19
C ASN A 167 -1.00 9.54 15.40
N ALA A 168 -2.32 9.43 15.58
CA ALA A 168 -3.18 10.57 15.88
C ALA A 168 -2.85 11.23 17.24
N ILE A 169 -2.48 10.43 18.25
CA ILE A 169 -2.07 10.92 19.58
C ILE A 169 -0.76 11.71 19.47
N ILE A 170 0.28 11.14 18.87
CA ILE A 170 1.60 11.80 18.77
C ILE A 170 1.56 13.11 17.95
N ASN A 171 0.60 13.22 17.02
CA ASN A 171 0.35 14.44 16.26
C ASN A 171 -0.64 15.40 16.92
N LYS A 172 -1.18 15.07 18.09
CA LYS A 172 -2.17 15.87 18.85
C LYS A 172 -3.48 16.12 18.09
N VAL A 173 -3.90 15.15 17.25
CA VAL A 173 -5.13 15.23 16.46
C VAL A 173 -6.16 14.16 16.80
N ARG A 174 -5.92 13.29 17.80
CA ARG A 174 -6.80 12.16 18.15
C ARG A 174 -8.27 12.55 18.37
N LYS A 175 -8.51 13.69 19.02
CA LYS A 175 -9.87 14.19 19.28
C LYS A 175 -10.60 14.70 18.02
N LYS A 176 -9.90 14.83 16.90
CA LYS A 176 -10.44 15.30 15.61
C LYS A 176 -10.80 14.17 14.66
N ILE A 177 -10.51 12.92 15.03
CA ILE A 177 -10.73 11.73 14.19
C ILE A 177 -11.71 10.80 14.88
N SER A 178 -12.80 10.44 14.19
CA SER A 178 -13.64 9.28 14.52
C SER A 178 -13.14 8.09 13.69
N ILE A 179 -12.82 6.98 14.34
CA ILE A 179 -12.27 5.77 13.71
C ILE A 179 -13.34 4.69 13.74
N PHE A 180 -13.61 4.09 12.58
CA PHE A 180 -14.58 3.01 12.35
C PHE A 180 -13.87 1.82 11.70
N SER A 181 -14.54 0.65 11.68
CA SER A 181 -14.00 -0.56 11.05
C SER A 181 -14.20 -0.56 9.55
N GLU A 182 -15.38 -0.83 9.06
CA GLU A 182 -15.65 -1.09 7.66
C GLU A 182 -16.26 0.13 6.94
N ALA A 183 -15.81 0.36 5.70
CA ALA A 183 -16.38 1.35 4.79
C ALA A 183 -17.37 0.69 3.83
N ASN A 184 -18.60 0.44 4.27
CA ASN A 184 -19.71 0.04 3.40
C ASN A 184 -20.80 1.12 3.36
N PHE A 185 -21.80 0.96 2.47
CA PHE A 185 -22.83 1.97 2.28
C PHE A 185 -23.57 2.34 3.57
N ASP A 186 -23.98 1.35 4.36
CA ASP A 186 -24.73 1.58 5.59
C ASP A 186 -23.89 2.26 6.67
N THR A 187 -22.66 1.83 6.86
CA THR A 187 -21.76 2.45 7.85
C THR A 187 -21.42 3.88 7.46
N LEU A 188 -21.20 4.18 6.20
CA LEU A 188 -20.98 5.54 5.71
C LEU A 188 -22.23 6.40 5.88
N LYS A 189 -23.40 5.91 5.45
CA LYS A 189 -24.69 6.59 5.58
C LYS A 189 -25.04 6.93 7.03
N ASN A 190 -24.86 5.97 7.94
CA ASN A 190 -25.18 6.14 9.35
C ASN A 190 -24.23 7.09 10.10
N ASN A 191 -22.98 7.16 9.65
CA ASN A 191 -21.96 7.98 10.29
C ASN A 191 -21.78 9.36 9.65
N LEU A 192 -22.43 9.68 8.52
CA LEU A 192 -22.29 10.95 7.84
C LEU A 192 -23.62 11.71 7.84
N LYS A 193 -23.58 12.98 8.25
CA LYS A 193 -24.77 13.83 8.24
C LYS A 193 -25.11 14.25 6.81
N LYS A 194 -26.31 13.91 6.33
CA LYS A 194 -26.77 14.21 4.95
C LYS A 194 -26.55 15.66 4.54
N LYS A 195 -26.81 16.62 5.41
CA LYS A 195 -26.62 18.07 5.18
C LYS A 195 -25.18 18.51 4.93
N ASN A 196 -24.21 17.63 5.19
CA ASN A 196 -22.78 17.93 5.03
C ASN A 196 -22.17 17.28 3.77
N LEU A 197 -22.91 16.44 3.05
CA LEU A 197 -22.38 15.65 1.93
C LEU A 197 -21.82 16.54 0.83
N ASN A 198 -22.44 17.66 0.52
CA ASN A 198 -21.95 18.65 -0.46
C ASN A 198 -20.67 19.40 -0.04
N LYS A 199 -20.15 19.13 1.15
CA LYS A 199 -18.89 19.67 1.69
C LYS A 199 -17.96 18.57 2.16
N THR A 200 -18.17 17.34 1.70
CA THR A 200 -17.40 16.16 2.07
C THR A 200 -16.56 15.66 0.89
N LEU A 201 -15.27 15.44 1.15
CA LEU A 201 -14.36 14.76 0.25
C LEU A 201 -14.03 13.38 0.84
N PHE A 202 -14.19 12.37 0.03
CA PHE A 202 -13.80 11.00 0.33
C PHE A 202 -12.50 10.66 -0.38
N LEU A 203 -11.60 10.00 0.32
CA LEU A 203 -10.50 9.24 -0.25
C LEU A 203 -10.86 7.76 -0.08
N LEU A 204 -10.86 6.99 -1.15
CA LEU A 204 -11.15 5.55 -1.13
C LEU A 204 -9.99 4.78 -1.72
N ASP A 205 -9.40 3.95 -0.89
CA ASP A 205 -8.39 2.96 -1.22
C ASP A 205 -8.74 1.68 -0.41
N ILE A 206 -9.66 0.86 -0.95
CA ILE A 206 -10.25 -0.30 -0.28
C ILE A 206 -10.07 -1.60 -1.07
N GLU A 207 -8.97 -1.68 -1.82
CA GLU A 207 -8.43 -2.90 -2.43
C GLU A 207 -9.46 -3.65 -3.32
N GLY A 208 -10.19 -2.90 -4.15
CA GLY A 208 -11.15 -3.44 -5.11
C GLY A 208 -12.61 -3.46 -4.65
N ASN A 209 -12.89 -3.19 -3.37
CA ASN A 209 -14.27 -3.08 -2.87
C ASN A 209 -14.97 -1.81 -3.37
N GLU A 210 -14.27 -0.86 -3.99
CA GLU A 210 -14.84 0.31 -4.67
C GLU A 210 -15.88 -0.12 -5.71
N PHE A 211 -15.60 -1.23 -6.41
CA PHE A 211 -16.46 -1.75 -7.47
C PHE A 211 -17.78 -2.35 -6.97
N ASP A 212 -17.87 -2.70 -5.69
CA ASP A 212 -19.13 -3.08 -5.03
C ASP A 212 -19.81 -1.86 -4.40
N LEU A 213 -19.03 -0.96 -3.83
CA LEU A 213 -19.54 0.19 -3.10
C LEU A 213 -20.29 1.18 -4.03
N PHE A 214 -19.76 1.43 -5.25
CA PHE A 214 -20.36 2.39 -6.18
C PHE A 214 -21.54 1.78 -6.98
N ASP A 215 -22.50 1.17 -6.29
CA ASP A 215 -23.77 0.82 -6.87
C ASP A 215 -24.65 2.07 -7.15
N LEU A 216 -25.84 1.84 -7.67
CA LEU A 216 -26.75 2.93 -8.03
C LEU A 216 -27.23 3.72 -6.80
N ASP A 217 -27.49 3.04 -5.69
CA ASP A 217 -28.04 3.66 -4.49
C ASP A 217 -26.98 4.48 -3.76
N PHE A 218 -25.75 3.98 -3.68
CA PHE A 218 -24.60 4.74 -3.18
C PHE A 218 -24.38 6.00 -4.01
N CYS A 219 -24.31 5.86 -5.34
CA CYS A 219 -24.08 6.98 -6.25
C CYS A 219 -25.17 8.05 -6.14
N LYS A 220 -26.45 7.65 -6.02
CA LYS A 220 -27.57 8.58 -5.78
C LYS A 220 -27.45 9.29 -4.43
N TYR A 221 -27.19 8.53 -3.36
CA TYR A 221 -27.14 9.07 -2.02
C TYR A 221 -26.01 10.07 -1.84
N PHE A 222 -24.81 9.75 -2.36
CA PHE A 222 -23.61 10.56 -2.24
C PHE A 222 -23.33 11.45 -3.48
N SER A 223 -24.28 11.64 -4.38
CA SER A 223 -24.13 12.39 -5.63
C SER A 223 -23.61 13.83 -5.46
N GLN A 224 -23.78 14.43 -4.28
CA GLN A 224 -23.28 15.76 -3.97
C GLN A 224 -21.90 15.79 -3.30
N SER A 225 -21.29 14.62 -3.10
CA SER A 225 -19.98 14.49 -2.46
C SER A 225 -18.87 14.41 -3.49
N TYR A 226 -17.65 14.69 -3.05
CA TYR A 226 -16.43 14.61 -3.85
C TYR A 226 -15.67 13.33 -3.50
N PHE A 227 -15.07 12.69 -4.50
CA PHE A 227 -14.32 11.45 -4.28
C PHE A 227 -12.98 11.47 -5.00
N ILE A 228 -11.99 10.87 -4.36
CA ILE A 228 -10.74 10.42 -4.94
C ILE A 228 -10.71 8.92 -4.70
N VAL A 229 -10.74 8.13 -5.76
CA VAL A 229 -10.85 6.67 -5.71
C VAL A 229 -9.62 6.06 -6.37
N GLU A 230 -8.90 5.18 -5.68
CA GLU A 230 -7.85 4.39 -6.31
C GLU A 230 -8.46 3.32 -7.20
N ASP A 231 -7.98 3.22 -8.46
CA ASP A 231 -8.56 2.28 -9.43
C ASP A 231 -7.89 0.91 -9.34
N HIS A 232 -8.53 0.01 -8.62
CA HIS A 232 -8.13 -1.40 -8.49
C HIS A 232 -8.79 -2.32 -9.53
N ASN A 233 -9.12 -1.83 -10.72
CA ASN A 233 -9.79 -2.61 -11.76
C ASN A 233 -9.05 -3.91 -12.13
N PHE A 234 -7.73 -3.94 -11.96
CA PHE A 234 -6.88 -5.10 -12.24
C PHE A 234 -7.07 -6.25 -11.24
N LEU A 235 -7.66 -6.01 -10.07
CA LEU A 235 -8.02 -7.04 -9.11
C LEU A 235 -9.38 -7.68 -9.45
N ILE A 236 -10.18 -7.07 -10.33
CA ILE A 236 -11.55 -7.47 -10.61
C ILE A 236 -11.62 -8.36 -11.84
N VAL A 237 -11.92 -9.64 -11.65
CA VAL A 237 -12.09 -10.61 -12.75
C VAL A 237 -13.40 -10.38 -13.51
N ASN A 238 -14.46 -9.97 -12.81
CA ASN A 238 -15.79 -9.81 -13.40
C ASN A 238 -15.94 -8.48 -14.15
N LYS A 239 -15.80 -8.51 -15.47
CA LYS A 239 -15.94 -7.34 -16.36
C LYS A 239 -17.29 -6.63 -16.24
N LYS A 240 -18.39 -7.36 -15.93
CA LYS A 240 -19.72 -6.74 -15.74
C LYS A 240 -19.72 -5.81 -14.53
N LYS A 241 -18.99 -6.17 -13.46
CA LYS A 241 -18.83 -5.36 -12.26
C LYS A 241 -18.09 -4.05 -12.57
N ILE A 242 -16.98 -4.15 -13.31
CA ILE A 242 -16.22 -2.97 -13.77
C ILE A 242 -17.12 -2.05 -14.61
N ASN A 243 -17.84 -2.61 -15.59
CA ASN A 243 -18.73 -1.82 -16.46
C ASN A 243 -19.87 -1.14 -15.68
N SER A 244 -20.44 -1.84 -14.68
CA SER A 244 -21.47 -1.28 -13.80
C SER A 244 -20.93 -0.10 -12.99
N PHE A 245 -19.77 -0.24 -12.38
CA PHE A 245 -19.08 0.83 -11.66
C PHE A 245 -18.91 2.08 -12.53
N TYR A 246 -18.27 1.95 -13.70
CA TYR A 246 -18.07 3.09 -14.58
C TYR A 246 -19.38 3.70 -15.08
N LYS A 247 -20.37 2.89 -15.43
CA LYS A 247 -21.71 3.36 -15.81
C LYS A 247 -22.35 4.22 -14.71
N ASN A 248 -22.27 3.77 -13.45
CA ASN A 248 -22.86 4.47 -12.31
C ASN A 248 -22.13 5.79 -12.02
N ILE A 249 -20.79 5.79 -11.99
CA ILE A 249 -20.03 7.03 -11.72
C ILE A 249 -20.20 8.06 -12.84
N TYR A 250 -20.16 7.64 -14.12
CA TYR A 250 -20.38 8.55 -15.25
C TYR A 250 -21.79 9.13 -15.28
N LYS A 251 -22.78 8.42 -14.74
CA LYS A 251 -24.16 8.92 -14.66
C LYS A 251 -24.32 10.03 -13.62
N HIS A 252 -23.61 9.94 -12.49
CA HIS A 252 -23.84 10.79 -11.33
C HIS A 252 -22.77 11.88 -11.12
N PHE A 253 -21.57 11.70 -11.69
CA PHE A 253 -20.43 12.56 -11.45
C PHE A 253 -19.77 13.05 -12.74
N LYS A 254 -19.06 14.17 -12.63
CA LYS A 254 -18.01 14.55 -13.55
C LYS A 254 -16.76 13.75 -13.18
N VAL A 255 -16.21 13.00 -14.13
CA VAL A 255 -15.09 12.09 -13.89
C VAL A 255 -13.82 12.68 -14.50
N GLU A 256 -12.74 12.71 -13.71
CA GLU A 256 -11.37 13.00 -14.14
C GLU A 256 -10.47 11.85 -13.71
N ILE A 257 -9.56 11.42 -14.57
CA ILE A 257 -8.58 10.36 -14.26
C ILE A 257 -7.21 11.00 -14.11
N ILE A 258 -6.51 10.62 -13.04
CA ILE A 258 -5.12 11.00 -12.79
C ILE A 258 -4.28 9.74 -12.83
N GLU A 259 -3.26 9.73 -13.67
CA GLU A 259 -2.26 8.65 -13.68
C GLU A 259 -1.20 8.90 -12.61
N GLY A 260 -0.82 7.86 -11.91
CA GLY A 260 0.30 7.87 -10.98
C GLY A 260 1.60 8.22 -11.71
N LYS A 261 2.49 8.92 -11.04
CA LYS A 261 3.83 9.22 -11.54
C LYS A 261 4.86 8.77 -10.52
N THR A 262 5.95 8.23 -10.99
CA THR A 262 7.13 7.99 -10.15
C THR A 262 7.75 9.33 -9.75
N ASN A 263 8.26 9.39 -8.53
CA ASN A 263 9.00 10.56 -8.06
C ASN A 263 10.49 10.40 -8.40
N ASP A 264 11.17 11.51 -8.71
CA ASP A 264 12.59 11.51 -8.95
C ASP A 264 13.34 11.53 -7.60
N PRO A 265 14.25 10.58 -7.35
CA PRO A 265 15.06 10.60 -6.14
C PRO A 265 16.02 11.79 -6.05
N LEU A 266 16.40 12.39 -7.19
CA LEU A 266 17.28 13.55 -7.24
C LEU A 266 16.64 14.83 -6.67
N ASP A 267 15.31 14.86 -6.52
CA ASP A 267 14.59 15.95 -5.83
C ASP A 267 14.90 16.02 -4.31
N TYR A 268 15.67 15.07 -3.76
CA TYR A 268 15.81 14.88 -2.30
C TYR A 268 17.26 14.74 -1.85
N GLU A 269 17.93 15.84 -1.52
CA GLU A 269 19.34 15.89 -1.05
C GLU A 269 19.65 14.93 0.11
N ILE A 270 18.67 14.64 0.98
CA ILE A 270 18.86 13.69 2.08
C ILE A 270 19.23 12.27 1.59
N LEU A 271 18.95 11.98 0.32
CA LEU A 271 19.28 10.71 -0.32
C LEU A 271 20.73 10.64 -0.85
N ASP A 272 21.50 11.71 -0.83
CA ASP A 272 22.83 11.74 -1.43
C ASP A 272 23.83 10.78 -0.81
N ASN A 273 23.61 10.41 0.46
CA ASN A 273 24.43 9.42 1.15
C ASN A 273 24.01 7.95 0.87
N PHE A 274 23.15 7.73 -0.10
CA PHE A 274 22.71 6.40 -0.52
C PHE A 274 23.19 6.11 -1.94
N THR A 275 23.39 4.82 -2.27
CA THR A 275 23.71 4.43 -3.64
C THR A 275 22.54 4.75 -4.59
N GLU A 276 22.81 4.79 -5.89
CA GLU A 276 21.77 5.05 -6.90
C GLU A 276 20.59 4.09 -6.78
N ASP A 277 20.86 2.77 -6.72
CA ASP A 277 19.83 1.75 -6.54
C ASP A 277 19.02 1.96 -5.25
N GLU A 278 19.67 2.32 -4.14
CA GLU A 278 18.99 2.57 -2.86
C GLU A 278 18.08 3.79 -2.94
N LYS A 279 18.47 4.84 -3.67
CA LYS A 279 17.63 6.02 -3.91
C LYS A 279 16.33 5.63 -4.63
N TYR A 280 16.42 4.87 -5.74
CA TYR A 280 15.24 4.41 -6.47
C TYR A 280 14.38 3.44 -5.66
N LEU A 281 14.98 2.53 -4.90
CA LEU A 281 14.24 1.63 -4.01
C LEU A 281 13.45 2.42 -2.95
N MET A 282 14.02 3.49 -2.40
CA MET A 282 13.33 4.34 -1.42
C MET A 282 12.21 5.18 -2.02
N MET A 283 12.22 5.42 -3.32
CA MET A 283 11.13 6.14 -3.99
C MET A 283 9.98 5.23 -4.41
N SER A 284 10.20 3.92 -4.42
CA SER A 284 9.20 2.96 -4.86
C SER A 284 8.08 2.76 -3.83
N GLU A 285 6.85 2.96 -4.25
CA GLU A 285 5.65 2.76 -3.43
C GLU A 285 5.24 1.27 -3.35
N GLY A 286 5.93 0.35 -4.05
CA GLY A 286 5.65 -1.09 -4.01
C GLY A 286 4.46 -1.53 -4.85
N ARG A 287 3.96 -0.68 -5.72
CA ARG A 287 2.77 -0.94 -6.53
C ARG A 287 3.05 -1.93 -7.67
N PRO A 288 2.09 -2.81 -8.02
CA PRO A 288 2.28 -3.82 -9.08
C PRO A 288 2.31 -3.20 -10.48
N LYS A 289 1.77 -2.00 -10.64
CA LYS A 289 1.73 -1.21 -11.90
C LYS A 289 1.60 0.27 -11.58
N THR A 290 1.70 1.11 -12.58
CA THR A 290 1.29 2.52 -12.47
C THR A 290 -0.20 2.58 -12.14
N MET A 291 -0.54 3.12 -10.97
CA MET A 291 -1.91 3.22 -10.52
C MET A 291 -2.61 4.42 -11.15
N GLN A 292 -3.92 4.33 -11.25
CA GLN A 292 -4.79 5.43 -11.64
C GLN A 292 -5.68 5.83 -10.48
N TRP A 293 -6.06 7.10 -10.45
CA TRP A 293 -6.98 7.65 -9.49
C TRP A 293 -8.14 8.31 -10.19
N ILE A 294 -9.35 7.98 -9.77
CA ILE A 294 -10.59 8.48 -10.34
C ILE A 294 -11.10 9.59 -9.44
N ILE A 295 -11.22 10.79 -9.98
CA ILE A 295 -11.73 11.96 -9.28
C ILE A 295 -13.19 12.17 -9.67
N LEU A 296 -14.08 12.14 -8.69
CA LEU A 296 -15.52 12.33 -8.91
C LEU A 296 -15.95 13.67 -8.31
N ILE A 297 -16.52 14.50 -9.16
CA ILE A 297 -17.03 15.84 -8.81
C ILE A 297 -18.53 15.85 -9.06
N PRO A 298 -19.37 16.36 -8.15
CA PRO A 298 -20.80 16.52 -8.36
C PRO A 298 -21.12 17.19 -9.69
N ARG A 299 -22.17 16.71 -10.37
CA ARG A 299 -22.70 17.34 -11.60
C ARG A 299 -23.50 18.58 -11.28
#